data_4ee8dab552b4b512701c61dd96c03671
#
_entry.id   4ee8dab552b4b512701c61dd96c03671
#
_cell.length_a   1.000
_cell.length_b   1.000
_cell.length_c   1.000
_cell.angle_alpha   90.00
_cell.angle_beta   90.00
_cell.angle_gamma   90.00
#
_symmetry.space_group_name_H-M   'P 1'
#
loop_
_entity.id
_entity.type
_entity.pdbx_description
1 polymer ?
#
loop_
_entity_poly.entity_id
_entity_poly.type
_entity_poly.pdbx_seq_one_letter_code
_entity_poly.pdbx_strand_id
1 'polypeptide(L)' 'MNKPRHAWRTDRPQPGAVVEVWHMVAVILATWDGAGWRTVEGQPLVDVTHWRARS' A
#
# COMPACT_ATOMS: atom_id res chain seq x y z
N MET A 1 21.34 -12.16 7.17
CA MET A 1 20.29 -12.74 6.33
C MET A 1 19.10 -11.82 6.27
N ASN A 2 18.59 -11.55 5.08
CA ASN A 2 17.49 -10.61 4.89
C ASN A 2 16.17 -11.29 5.18
N LYS A 3 15.26 -10.54 5.82
CA LYS A 3 13.88 -11.00 5.93
C LYS A 3 13.24 -11.02 4.56
N PRO A 4 12.49 -12.07 4.19
CA PRO A 4 11.72 -12.03 2.97
C PRO A 4 10.64 -10.93 3.08
N ARG A 5 10.37 -10.28 1.96
CA ARG A 5 9.28 -9.32 1.89
C ARG A 5 7.95 -10.06 1.85
N HIS A 6 6.92 -9.40 2.33
CA HIS A 6 5.58 -9.94 2.23
C HIS A 6 5.16 -10.01 0.76
N ALA A 7 4.33 -10.99 0.44
CA ALA A 7 3.83 -11.15 -0.92
C ALA A 7 2.84 -10.02 -1.26
N TRP A 8 2.79 -9.66 -2.54
CA TRP A 8 1.82 -8.69 -3.02
C TRP A 8 0.40 -9.25 -2.93
N ARG A 9 -0.53 -8.38 -2.57
CA ARG A 9 -1.93 -8.74 -2.37
C ARG A 9 -2.82 -7.81 -3.19
N THR A 10 -4.02 -8.29 -3.51
CA THR A 10 -5.01 -7.52 -4.26
C THR A 10 -6.27 -7.23 -3.44
N ASP A 11 -6.41 -7.84 -2.26
CA ASP A 11 -7.49 -7.47 -1.34
C ASP A 11 -7.20 -6.10 -0.72
N ARG A 12 -7.81 -5.78 0.41
CA ARG A 12 -7.59 -4.47 1.05
C ARG A 12 -7.07 -4.64 2.47
N PRO A 13 -6.15 -3.78 2.91
CA PRO A 13 -5.66 -3.82 4.29
C PRO A 13 -6.68 -3.20 5.23
N GLN A 14 -6.38 -3.27 6.52
CA GLN A 14 -7.16 -2.54 7.50
C GLN A 14 -7.05 -1.04 7.27
N PRO A 15 -8.16 -0.30 7.39
CA PRO A 15 -8.11 1.16 7.26
C PRO A 15 -7.12 1.77 8.25
N GLY A 16 -6.33 2.71 7.77
CA GLY A 16 -5.34 3.41 8.59
C GLY A 16 -3.98 2.77 8.67
N ALA A 17 -3.83 1.51 8.27
CA ALA A 17 -2.53 0.88 8.28
C ALA A 17 -1.66 1.48 7.17
N VAL A 18 -0.39 1.75 7.49
CA VAL A 18 0.58 2.19 6.48
C VAL A 18 1.21 0.95 5.86
N VAL A 19 1.09 0.84 4.55
CA VAL A 19 1.56 -0.33 3.80
C VAL A 19 2.34 0.13 2.58
N GLU A 20 3.05 -0.81 1.96
CA GLU A 20 3.67 -0.56 0.66
C GLU A 20 2.66 -0.87 -0.43
N VAL A 21 2.59 -0.01 -1.43
CA VAL A 21 1.70 -0.22 -2.57
C VAL A 21 2.48 -0.13 -3.87
N TRP A 22 2.02 -0.89 -4.86
CA TRP A 22 2.52 -0.77 -6.21
C TRP A 22 1.69 0.29 -6.93
N HIS A 23 2.32 1.41 -7.22
CA HIS A 23 1.67 2.56 -7.85
C HIS A 23 2.37 2.84 -9.16
N MET A 24 1.69 2.56 -10.25
CA MET A 24 2.23 2.75 -11.59
C MET A 24 3.54 2.01 -11.79
N VAL A 25 4.68 2.66 -11.59
CA VAL A 25 6.00 2.07 -11.81
C VAL A 25 6.86 2.05 -10.55
N ALA A 26 6.28 2.33 -9.40
CA ALA A 26 7.07 2.49 -8.16
C ALA A 26 6.36 1.90 -6.96
N VAL A 27 7.15 1.50 -5.98
CA VAL A 27 6.65 1.09 -4.66
C VAL A 27 6.69 2.31 -3.76
N ILE A 28 5.55 2.69 -3.19
CA ILE A 28 5.48 3.82 -2.26
C ILE A 28 4.70 3.40 -1.03
N LEU A 29 4.80 4.20 0.03
CA LEU A 29 3.99 3.99 1.23
C LEU A 29 2.64 4.67 1.06
N ALA A 30 1.58 4.01 1.52
CA ALA A 30 0.23 4.54 1.41
C ALA A 30 -0.66 3.97 2.50
N THR A 31 -1.86 4.52 2.62
CA THR A 31 -2.87 4.03 3.54
C THR A 31 -4.15 3.76 2.80
N TRP A 32 -4.94 2.85 3.34
CA TRP A 32 -6.30 2.57 2.87
C TRP A 32 -7.26 3.24 3.85
N ASP A 33 -8.18 4.08 3.36
CA ASP A 33 -9.09 4.82 4.22
C ASP A 33 -10.48 4.17 4.34
N GLY A 34 -10.63 2.99 3.78
CA GLY A 34 -11.92 2.29 3.75
C GLY A 34 -12.70 2.50 2.46
N ALA A 35 -12.34 3.51 1.68
CA ALA A 35 -13.00 3.82 0.41
C ALA A 35 -11.99 4.00 -0.73
N GLY A 36 -10.77 4.38 -0.43
CA GLY A 36 -9.75 4.60 -1.43
C GLY A 36 -8.36 4.65 -0.84
N TRP A 37 -7.38 4.67 -1.72
CA TRP A 37 -5.98 4.79 -1.31
C TRP A 37 -5.59 6.25 -1.13
N ARG A 38 -4.74 6.50 -0.12
CA ARG A 38 -4.19 7.83 0.12
C ARG A 38 -2.70 7.72 0.39
N THR A 39 -1.98 8.75 0.02
CA THR A 39 -0.57 8.86 0.43
C THR A 39 -0.50 9.03 1.94
N VAL A 40 0.71 8.88 2.51
CA VAL A 40 0.89 9.10 3.96
C VAL A 40 0.59 10.54 4.36
N GLU A 41 0.56 11.44 3.40
CA GLU A 41 0.24 12.86 3.63
C GLU A 41 -1.26 13.15 3.48
N GLY A 42 -2.07 12.14 3.14
CA GLY A 42 -3.51 12.28 3.05
C GLY A 42 -4.03 12.62 1.66
N GLN A 43 -3.18 12.67 0.66
CA GLN A 43 -3.59 12.96 -0.72
C GLN A 43 -4.24 11.73 -1.36
N PRO A 44 -5.28 11.89 -2.17
CA PRO A 44 -5.86 10.75 -2.89
C PRO A 44 -4.81 10.12 -3.80
N LEU A 45 -4.85 8.80 -3.89
CA LEU A 45 -3.91 8.03 -4.69
C LEU A 45 -4.68 7.08 -5.59
N VAL A 46 -4.47 7.19 -6.91
CA VAL A 46 -5.11 6.33 -7.90
C VAL A 46 -4.09 5.37 -8.49
N ASP A 47 -4.57 4.41 -9.29
CA ASP A 47 -3.71 3.47 -10.02
C ASP A 47 -2.87 2.57 -9.11
N VAL A 48 -3.37 2.28 -7.91
CA VAL A 48 -2.78 1.27 -7.03
C VAL A 48 -3.33 -0.09 -7.43
N THR A 49 -2.45 -1.01 -7.76
CA THR A 49 -2.88 -2.34 -8.19
C THR A 49 -2.65 -3.40 -7.11
N HIS A 50 -1.61 -3.27 -6.31
CA HIS A 50 -1.25 -4.27 -5.29
C HIS A 50 -0.73 -3.57 -4.06
N TRP A 51 -0.79 -4.28 -2.93
CA TRP A 51 -0.22 -3.79 -1.69
C TRP A 51 0.42 -4.95 -0.93
N ARG A 52 1.28 -4.63 0.01
CA ARG A 52 1.86 -5.62 0.92
C ARG A 52 2.19 -4.95 2.24
N ALA A 53 2.22 -5.74 3.29
CA ALA A 53 2.60 -5.23 4.60
C ALA A 53 4.04 -4.73 4.57
N ARG A 54 4.34 -3.71 5.37
CA ARG A 54 5.70 -3.22 5.53
C ARG A 54 6.57 -4.27 6.20
N SER A 55 7.80 -4.32 5.75
CA SER A 55 8.79 -5.21 6.37
C SER A 55 9.48 -4.51 7.53
#